data_06eac35b8a51df5e411ce2247c32d9c5
#
_entry.id   06eac35b8a51df5e411ce2247c32d9c5
#
_cell.length_a   1.000
_cell.length_b   1.000
_cell.length_c   1.000
_cell.angle_alpha   90.00
_cell.angle_beta   90.00
_cell.angle_gamma   90.00
#
_symmetry.space_group_name_H-M   'P 1'
#
loop_
_entity.id
_entity.type
_entity.pdbx_description
1 polymer ?
#
loop_
_entity_poly.entity_id
_entity_poly.type
_entity_poly.pdbx_seq_one_letter_code
_entity_poly.pdbx_strand_id
1 'polypeptide(L)'
;MNQPPAAAPPALIYVIRHGEKPADPPAGATGAAPSGPPFGVDSQGNQDDHSLLPRGWQRSGALAALFDPATGPLQAGLQVPGTLLSPSYGSTAKTQEHRTYQTIQGLSERLGVPIVSDYAEGSEPALASQVVSQYSGVVLICWEHDHIPSLASSLPVTPGTAIPQAWPGGRFDVVWTFTLVPGTSQYAFGQVPQQLLSGDAATIIAA
;
A
#
# COMPACT_ATOMS: atom_id res chain seq x y z
N MET A 1 -7.64 -38.23 -7.89
CA MET A 1 -7.73 -36.83 -8.40
C MET A 1 -6.48 -36.13 -7.94
N ASN A 2 -5.54 -35.81 -8.85
CA ASN A 2 -4.35 -35.04 -8.49
C ASN A 2 -4.80 -33.59 -8.25
N GLN A 3 -4.70 -33.14 -7.02
CA GLN A 3 -4.83 -31.73 -6.69
C GLN A 3 -3.69 -30.99 -7.42
N PRO A 4 -3.98 -29.91 -8.15
CA PRO A 4 -2.90 -29.13 -8.76
C PRO A 4 -1.91 -28.70 -7.65
N PRO A 5 -0.60 -28.63 -7.93
CA PRO A 5 0.37 -28.20 -6.95
C PRO A 5 -0.03 -26.81 -6.44
N ALA A 6 0.05 -26.61 -5.14
CA ALA A 6 -0.20 -25.32 -4.54
C ALA A 6 0.70 -24.27 -5.22
N ALA A 7 0.13 -23.11 -5.56
CA ALA A 7 0.90 -22.03 -6.16
C ALA A 7 2.07 -21.68 -5.21
N ALA A 8 3.25 -21.44 -5.78
CA ALA A 8 4.37 -20.96 -4.98
C ALA A 8 3.99 -19.61 -4.34
N PRO A 9 4.34 -19.35 -3.08
CA PRO A 9 4.03 -18.10 -2.42
C PRO A 9 4.71 -16.92 -3.16
N PRO A 10 4.24 -15.67 -2.97
CA PRO A 10 4.86 -14.52 -3.60
C PRO A 10 6.36 -14.45 -3.34
N ALA A 11 7.14 -14.24 -4.39
CA ALA A 11 8.59 -14.03 -4.25
C ALA A 11 8.88 -12.70 -3.54
N LEU A 12 7.97 -11.72 -3.68
CA LEU A 12 8.14 -10.38 -3.15
C LEU A 12 6.76 -9.76 -2.85
N ILE A 13 6.61 -9.21 -1.65
CA ILE A 13 5.42 -8.47 -1.24
C ILE A 13 5.86 -7.06 -0.90
N TYR A 14 5.20 -6.08 -1.48
CA TYR A 14 5.32 -4.67 -1.13
C TYR A 14 4.13 -4.24 -0.31
N VAL A 15 4.38 -3.43 0.70
CA VAL A 15 3.34 -2.71 1.44
C VAL A 15 3.67 -1.23 1.39
N ILE A 16 2.72 -0.44 0.91
CA ILE A 16 2.79 1.01 0.91
C ILE A 16 1.57 1.60 1.60
N ARG A 17 1.72 2.80 2.11
CA ARG A 17 0.62 3.61 2.60
C ARG A 17 -0.06 4.33 1.43
N HIS A 18 -1.35 4.67 1.59
CA HIS A 18 -2.02 5.63 0.71
C HIS A 18 -1.28 6.96 0.60
N GLY A 19 -1.47 7.70 -0.50
CA GLY A 19 -0.91 9.04 -0.71
C GLY A 19 -1.46 10.08 0.28
N GLU A 20 -1.03 11.32 0.14
CA GLU A 20 -1.39 12.43 1.01
C GLU A 20 -2.91 12.65 1.05
N LYS A 21 -3.43 12.81 2.24
CA LYS A 21 -4.85 12.98 2.58
C LYS A 21 -5.14 14.35 3.20
N PRO A 22 -6.40 14.81 3.17
CA PRO A 22 -6.81 15.95 4.01
C PRO A 22 -6.43 15.77 5.48
N ALA A 23 -6.24 16.87 6.18
CA ALA A 23 -5.98 16.83 7.61
C ALA A 23 -7.18 16.22 8.35
N ASP A 24 -6.90 15.43 9.38
CA ASP A 24 -7.95 14.90 10.23
C ASP A 24 -8.67 16.07 10.96
N PRO A 25 -9.99 15.94 11.18
CA PRO A 25 -10.71 16.93 11.99
C PRO A 25 -10.05 17.09 13.38
N PRO A 26 -10.08 18.30 13.98
CA PRO A 26 -9.58 18.48 15.33
C PRO A 26 -10.23 17.48 16.30
N ALA A 27 -9.46 16.96 17.24
CA ALA A 27 -9.97 16.07 18.27
C ALA A 27 -11.15 16.70 19.01
N GLY A 28 -12.30 16.00 19.07
CA GLY A 28 -13.53 16.49 19.68
C GLY A 28 -14.49 17.23 18.76
N ALA A 29 -14.17 17.35 17.45
CA ALA A 29 -15.13 17.85 16.47
C ALA A 29 -16.34 16.91 16.39
N THR A 30 -17.53 17.40 16.73
CA THR A 30 -18.78 16.66 16.59
C THR A 30 -19.39 16.98 15.23
N GLY A 31 -19.52 15.96 14.39
CA GLY A 31 -20.01 16.06 13.02
C GLY A 31 -18.87 15.99 12.00
N ALA A 32 -19.21 15.66 10.76
CA ALA A 32 -18.29 15.72 9.63
C ALA A 32 -18.01 17.20 9.31
N ALA A 33 -17.18 17.85 10.13
CA ALA A 33 -16.63 19.13 9.74
C ALA A 33 -15.68 18.86 8.57
N PRO A 34 -15.86 19.50 7.41
CA PRO A 34 -14.90 19.37 6.33
C PRO A 34 -13.53 19.78 6.89
N SER A 35 -12.52 18.94 6.65
CA SER A 35 -11.14 19.35 6.88
C SER A 35 -10.92 20.67 6.14
N GLY A 36 -10.27 21.64 6.78
CA GLY A 36 -9.91 22.90 6.10
C GLY A 36 -8.99 22.61 4.89
N PRO A 37 -8.80 23.60 4.01
CA PRO A 37 -7.91 23.43 2.85
C PRO A 37 -6.50 23.02 3.29
N PRO A 38 -5.76 22.20 2.49
CA PRO A 38 -6.19 21.70 1.19
C PRO A 38 -7.19 20.55 1.31
N PHE A 39 -8.18 20.52 0.40
CA PHE A 39 -9.22 19.49 0.35
C PHE A 39 -8.80 18.30 -0.50
N GLY A 40 -9.36 17.12 -0.22
CA GLY A 40 -9.32 15.97 -1.09
C GLY A 40 -10.11 16.23 -2.37
N VAL A 41 -9.72 15.58 -3.45
CA VAL A 41 -10.40 15.67 -4.74
C VAL A 41 -10.59 14.28 -5.33
N ASP A 42 -11.77 14.03 -5.90
CA ASP A 42 -12.04 12.80 -6.64
C ASP A 42 -11.35 12.80 -8.03
N SER A 43 -11.52 11.72 -8.77
CA SER A 43 -10.94 11.59 -10.12
C SER A 43 -11.54 12.54 -11.15
N GLN A 44 -12.67 13.19 -10.87
CA GLN A 44 -13.31 14.20 -11.68
C GLN A 44 -12.93 15.63 -11.27
N GLY A 45 -12.15 15.79 -10.19
CA GLY A 45 -11.72 17.09 -9.67
C GLY A 45 -12.73 17.76 -8.73
N ASN A 46 -13.79 17.05 -8.29
CA ASN A 46 -14.72 17.55 -7.28
C ASN A 46 -14.11 17.38 -5.89
N GLN A 47 -14.45 18.30 -4.98
CA GLN A 47 -14.07 18.15 -3.58
C GLN A 47 -14.67 16.88 -2.98
N ASP A 48 -13.82 16.07 -2.37
CA ASP A 48 -14.22 14.83 -1.68
C ASP A 48 -13.24 14.52 -0.56
N ASP A 49 -13.70 14.60 0.69
CA ASP A 49 -12.88 14.41 1.87
C ASP A 49 -12.40 12.95 2.06
N HIS A 50 -12.98 11.99 1.34
CA HIS A 50 -12.56 10.59 1.32
C HIS A 50 -11.48 10.29 0.27
N SER A 51 -11.14 11.29 -0.54
CA SER A 51 -10.18 11.18 -1.62
C SER A 51 -8.79 11.74 -1.24
N LEU A 52 -7.83 11.51 -2.13
CA LEU A 52 -6.47 12.06 -2.02
C LEU A 52 -6.47 13.59 -2.18
N LEU A 53 -5.49 14.24 -1.55
CA LEU A 53 -5.10 15.60 -1.93
C LEU A 53 -4.53 15.62 -3.36
N PRO A 54 -4.47 16.81 -4.02
CA PRO A 54 -3.73 16.95 -5.29
C PRO A 54 -2.30 16.42 -5.22
N ARG A 55 -1.61 16.58 -4.08
CA ARG A 55 -0.27 16.01 -3.85
C ARG A 55 -0.31 14.47 -3.80
N GLY A 56 -1.34 13.87 -3.21
CA GLY A 56 -1.53 12.42 -3.20
C GLY A 56 -1.74 11.86 -4.61
N TRP A 57 -2.46 12.58 -5.48
CA TRP A 57 -2.59 12.22 -6.89
C TRP A 57 -1.28 12.34 -7.66
N GLN A 58 -0.44 13.35 -7.34
CA GLN A 58 0.92 13.44 -7.89
C GLN A 58 1.75 12.20 -7.49
N ARG A 59 1.64 11.77 -6.22
CA ARG A 59 2.29 10.54 -5.75
C ARG A 59 1.76 9.31 -6.47
N SER A 60 0.45 9.18 -6.68
CA SER A 60 -0.15 8.07 -7.45
C SER A 60 0.46 7.96 -8.85
N GLY A 61 0.56 9.07 -9.58
CA GLY A 61 1.22 9.10 -10.89
C GLY A 61 2.71 8.77 -10.82
N ALA A 62 3.43 9.27 -9.80
CA ALA A 62 4.85 9.01 -9.61
C ALA A 62 5.13 7.54 -9.21
N LEU A 63 4.24 6.91 -8.42
CA LEU A 63 4.32 5.48 -8.10
C LEU A 63 4.16 4.60 -9.35
N ALA A 64 3.31 5.00 -10.30
CA ALA A 64 3.20 4.31 -11.57
C ALA A 64 4.54 4.29 -12.34
N ALA A 65 5.27 5.41 -12.33
CA ALA A 65 6.60 5.47 -12.93
C ALA A 65 7.69 4.76 -12.10
N LEU A 66 7.54 4.71 -10.78
CA LEU A 66 8.47 4.00 -9.89
C LEU A 66 8.45 2.48 -10.14
N PHE A 67 7.24 1.91 -10.23
CA PHE A 67 7.05 0.46 -10.37
C PHE A 67 7.05 -0.01 -11.84
N ASP A 68 6.84 0.89 -12.79
CA ASP A 68 6.92 0.60 -14.23
C ASP A 68 7.47 1.82 -14.99
N PRO A 69 8.79 2.08 -14.93
CA PRO A 69 9.40 3.20 -15.61
C PRO A 69 9.30 3.05 -17.14
N ALA A 70 8.92 4.15 -17.84
CA ALA A 70 8.88 4.16 -19.30
C ALA A 70 10.26 3.99 -19.94
N THR A 71 11.32 4.37 -19.22
CA THR A 71 12.71 4.31 -19.66
C THR A 71 13.63 4.04 -18.47
N GLY A 72 14.72 3.36 -18.71
CA GLY A 72 15.71 3.04 -17.69
C GLY A 72 15.33 1.83 -16.81
N PRO A 73 16.23 1.46 -15.89
CA PRO A 73 16.01 0.34 -14.98
C PRO A 73 15.05 0.75 -13.84
N LEU A 74 14.40 -0.25 -13.23
CA LEU A 74 13.70 -0.08 -11.96
C LEU A 74 14.69 0.35 -10.85
N GLN A 75 14.18 1.08 -9.87
CA GLN A 75 14.95 1.38 -8.67
C GLN A 75 15.40 0.07 -7.99
N ALA A 76 16.63 0.06 -7.47
CA ALA A 76 17.20 -1.12 -6.82
C ALA A 76 16.27 -1.62 -5.68
N GLY A 77 16.02 -2.91 -5.63
CA GLY A 77 15.13 -3.55 -4.68
C GLY A 77 13.64 -3.56 -5.08
N LEU A 78 13.29 -2.96 -6.24
CA LEU A 78 11.92 -2.98 -6.76
C LEU A 78 11.80 -3.87 -8.01
N GLN A 79 10.61 -4.41 -8.21
CA GLN A 79 10.19 -5.18 -9.39
C GLN A 79 8.77 -4.77 -9.76
N VAL A 80 8.37 -5.00 -11.00
CA VAL A 80 7.01 -4.73 -11.47
C VAL A 80 6.02 -5.67 -10.77
N PRO A 81 5.00 -5.15 -10.07
CA PRO A 81 3.99 -6.00 -9.42
C PRO A 81 3.03 -6.60 -10.46
N GLY A 82 2.72 -7.88 -10.28
CA GLY A 82 1.71 -8.60 -11.06
C GLY A 82 0.34 -8.66 -10.37
N THR A 83 0.26 -8.24 -9.11
CA THR A 83 -0.97 -8.19 -8.31
C THR A 83 -1.01 -6.90 -7.51
N LEU A 84 -2.17 -6.24 -7.51
CA LEU A 84 -2.41 -4.99 -6.78
C LEU A 84 -3.58 -5.19 -5.82
N LEU A 85 -3.39 -4.87 -4.54
CA LEU A 85 -4.40 -5.03 -3.50
C LEU A 85 -4.63 -3.70 -2.77
N SER A 86 -5.89 -3.42 -2.45
CA SER A 86 -6.30 -2.34 -1.56
C SER A 86 -7.47 -2.79 -0.68
N PRO A 87 -7.78 -2.11 0.44
CA PRO A 87 -9.00 -2.41 1.19
C PRO A 87 -10.24 -2.15 0.34
N SER A 88 -11.32 -2.88 0.64
CA SER A 88 -12.65 -2.56 0.15
C SER A 88 -13.15 -1.25 0.76
N TYR A 89 -13.84 -0.44 -0.04
CA TYR A 89 -14.40 0.84 0.36
C TYR A 89 -15.81 1.05 -0.18
N GLY A 90 -16.49 2.10 0.30
CA GLY A 90 -17.84 2.47 -0.11
C GLY A 90 -18.91 2.14 0.93
N SER A 91 -20.18 2.34 0.59
CA SER A 91 -21.32 2.30 1.52
C SER A 91 -21.55 0.93 2.19
N THR A 92 -21.05 -0.15 1.62
CA THR A 92 -21.17 -1.52 2.16
C THR A 92 -19.89 -2.02 2.83
N ALA A 93 -18.79 -1.26 2.74
CA ALA A 93 -17.51 -1.58 3.37
C ALA A 93 -17.39 -0.93 4.75
N LYS A 94 -16.33 -1.29 5.49
CA LYS A 94 -15.99 -0.65 6.78
C LYS A 94 -15.54 0.80 6.63
N THR A 95 -14.98 1.15 5.48
CA THR A 95 -14.50 2.50 5.20
C THR A 95 -15.11 3.07 3.93
N GLN A 96 -15.31 4.38 3.91
CA GLN A 96 -15.63 5.13 2.69
C GLN A 96 -14.38 5.73 2.05
N GLU A 97 -13.21 5.55 2.67
CA GLU A 97 -11.94 6.12 2.23
C GLU A 97 -11.43 5.45 0.96
N HIS A 98 -11.37 6.20 -0.13
CA HIS A 98 -10.92 5.70 -1.45
C HIS A 98 -9.40 5.82 -1.64
N ARG A 99 -8.69 6.43 -0.73
CA ARG A 99 -7.28 6.88 -0.87
C ARG A 99 -6.31 5.78 -1.20
N THR A 100 -6.49 4.60 -0.60
CA THR A 100 -5.66 3.43 -0.87
C THR A 100 -5.80 2.96 -2.32
N TYR A 101 -7.04 2.86 -2.80
CA TYR A 101 -7.35 2.51 -4.18
C TYR A 101 -6.79 3.55 -5.15
N GLN A 102 -7.08 4.84 -4.92
CA GLN A 102 -6.63 5.96 -5.74
C GLN A 102 -5.10 6.04 -5.83
N THR A 103 -4.40 5.68 -4.75
CA THR A 103 -2.93 5.71 -4.72
C THR A 103 -2.29 4.78 -5.75
N ILE A 104 -2.89 3.64 -6.01
CA ILE A 104 -2.36 2.64 -6.96
C ILE A 104 -3.18 2.56 -8.26
N GLN A 105 -4.17 3.44 -8.44
CA GLN A 105 -5.01 3.47 -9.64
C GLN A 105 -4.18 3.75 -10.89
N GLY A 106 -3.31 4.76 -10.85
CA GLY A 106 -2.45 5.07 -11.99
C GLY A 106 -1.50 3.93 -12.37
N LEU A 107 -1.01 3.17 -11.38
CA LEU A 107 -0.21 1.98 -11.63
C LEU A 107 -1.06 0.85 -12.23
N SER A 108 -2.27 0.64 -11.72
CA SER A 108 -3.24 -0.34 -12.24
C SER A 108 -3.54 -0.10 -13.72
N GLU A 109 -3.86 1.15 -14.07
CA GLU A 109 -4.13 1.55 -15.47
C GLU A 109 -2.91 1.35 -16.37
N ARG A 110 -1.73 1.71 -15.88
CA ARG A 110 -0.47 1.58 -16.63
C ARG A 110 -0.09 0.13 -16.90
N LEU A 111 -0.25 -0.75 -15.92
CA LEU A 111 0.08 -2.17 -16.05
C LEU A 111 -1.03 -2.98 -16.72
N GLY A 112 -2.26 -2.47 -16.80
CA GLY A 112 -3.44 -3.24 -17.18
C GLY A 112 -3.80 -4.33 -16.14
N VAL A 113 -3.40 -4.15 -14.88
CA VAL A 113 -3.64 -5.10 -13.77
C VAL A 113 -4.74 -4.53 -12.88
N PRO A 114 -5.88 -5.23 -12.71
CA PRO A 114 -6.95 -4.75 -11.86
C PRO A 114 -6.54 -4.72 -10.39
N ILE A 115 -7.09 -3.76 -9.63
CA ILE A 115 -6.94 -3.69 -8.19
C ILE A 115 -7.97 -4.64 -7.56
N VAL A 116 -7.50 -5.59 -6.76
CA VAL A 116 -8.35 -6.45 -5.94
C VAL A 116 -8.67 -5.72 -4.63
N SER A 117 -9.96 -5.53 -4.35
CA SER A 117 -10.47 -4.81 -3.16
C SER A 117 -11.49 -5.65 -2.39
N ASP A 118 -11.18 -6.91 -2.14
CA ASP A 118 -12.07 -7.88 -1.50
C ASP A 118 -11.91 -7.92 0.02
N TYR A 119 -10.90 -7.24 0.56
CA TYR A 119 -10.52 -7.31 1.97
C TYR A 119 -10.86 -6.00 2.70
N ALA A 120 -11.51 -6.12 3.85
CA ALA A 120 -11.83 -4.96 4.68
C ALA A 120 -10.63 -4.58 5.58
N GLU A 121 -10.51 -3.31 5.91
CA GLU A 121 -9.66 -2.85 7.01
C GLU A 121 -10.02 -3.59 8.32
N GLY A 122 -9.01 -3.96 9.11
CA GLY A 122 -9.14 -4.78 10.31
C GLY A 122 -9.17 -6.29 10.03
N SER A 123 -8.97 -6.73 8.77
CA SER A 123 -8.83 -8.15 8.40
C SER A 123 -7.41 -8.53 7.99
N GLU A 124 -6.40 -7.81 8.46
CA GLU A 124 -4.99 -7.96 8.07
C GLU A 124 -4.45 -9.38 8.23
N PRO A 125 -4.77 -10.15 9.31
CA PRO A 125 -4.33 -11.54 9.41
C PRO A 125 -4.92 -12.44 8.32
N ALA A 126 -6.18 -12.23 7.92
CA ALA A 126 -6.81 -12.97 6.86
C ALA A 126 -6.20 -12.61 5.49
N LEU A 127 -5.98 -11.31 5.24
CA LEU A 127 -5.29 -10.82 4.04
C LEU A 127 -3.89 -11.42 3.94
N ALA A 128 -3.07 -11.37 4.98
CA ALA A 128 -1.71 -11.93 4.99
C ALA A 128 -1.71 -13.43 4.66
N SER A 129 -2.61 -14.19 5.28
CA SER A 129 -2.78 -15.62 5.02
C SER A 129 -3.15 -15.91 3.56
N GLN A 130 -4.07 -15.14 2.99
CA GLN A 130 -4.47 -15.31 1.60
C GLN A 130 -3.38 -14.87 0.63
N VAL A 131 -2.68 -13.78 0.91
CA VAL A 131 -1.56 -13.33 0.08
C VAL A 131 -0.51 -14.42 -0.06
N VAL A 132 -0.12 -15.04 1.05
CA VAL A 132 0.90 -16.10 1.04
C VAL A 132 0.42 -17.40 0.39
N SER A 133 -0.88 -17.71 0.47
CA SER A 133 -1.42 -19.00 0.00
C SER A 133 -2.00 -18.98 -1.41
N GLN A 134 -2.44 -17.83 -1.94
CA GLN A 134 -3.20 -17.76 -3.19
C GLN A 134 -2.51 -16.92 -4.28
N TYR A 135 -1.61 -16.02 -3.92
CA TYR A 135 -0.90 -15.20 -4.90
C TYR A 135 0.53 -15.69 -5.11
N SER A 136 1.14 -15.29 -6.22
CA SER A 136 2.50 -15.63 -6.60
C SER A 136 3.20 -14.42 -7.24
N GLY A 137 4.50 -14.54 -7.50
CA GLY A 137 5.28 -13.47 -8.14
C GLY A 137 5.45 -12.26 -7.23
N VAL A 138 5.10 -11.08 -7.71
CA VAL A 138 5.25 -9.80 -6.99
C VAL A 138 3.88 -9.22 -6.68
N VAL A 139 3.60 -8.97 -5.41
CA VAL A 139 2.34 -8.42 -4.91
C VAL A 139 2.59 -7.04 -4.32
N LEU A 140 1.79 -6.05 -4.69
CA LEU A 140 1.76 -4.72 -4.06
C LEU A 140 0.45 -4.54 -3.30
N ILE A 141 0.56 -4.20 -2.02
CA ILE A 141 -0.55 -3.89 -1.13
C ILE A 141 -0.48 -2.42 -0.76
N CYS A 142 -1.47 -1.64 -1.12
CA CYS A 142 -1.65 -0.27 -0.62
C CYS A 142 -2.66 -0.30 0.51
N TRP A 143 -2.24 0.09 1.72
CA TRP A 143 -3.07 -0.08 2.91
C TRP A 143 -3.15 1.19 3.77
N GLU A 144 -4.03 1.17 4.76
CA GLU A 144 -4.17 2.23 5.75
C GLU A 144 -3.03 2.13 6.78
N HIS A 145 -2.40 3.27 7.13
CA HIS A 145 -1.13 3.29 7.84
C HIS A 145 -1.19 2.74 9.27
N ASP A 146 -2.32 2.92 9.97
CA ASP A 146 -2.50 2.38 11.33
C ASP A 146 -2.62 0.85 11.34
N HIS A 147 -2.99 0.27 10.21
CA HIS A 147 -3.15 -1.17 10.01
C HIS A 147 -1.93 -1.85 9.38
N ILE A 148 -1.00 -1.10 8.76
CA ILE A 148 0.20 -1.68 8.14
C ILE A 148 1.06 -2.49 9.12
N PRO A 149 1.32 -2.06 10.39
CA PRO A 149 2.08 -2.87 11.34
C PRO A 149 1.41 -4.21 11.67
N SER A 150 0.08 -4.24 11.75
CA SER A 150 -0.69 -5.47 11.96
C SER A 150 -0.58 -6.41 10.75
N LEU A 151 -0.67 -5.87 9.53
CA LEU A 151 -0.46 -6.65 8.31
C LEU A 151 0.96 -7.24 8.27
N ALA A 152 1.96 -6.44 8.54
CA ALA A 152 3.37 -6.86 8.52
C ALA A 152 3.65 -7.96 9.55
N SER A 153 3.12 -7.84 10.77
CA SER A 153 3.28 -8.84 11.82
C SER A 153 2.50 -10.14 11.55
N SER A 154 1.53 -10.10 10.65
CA SER A 154 0.77 -11.28 10.22
C SER A 154 1.43 -12.07 9.08
N LEU A 155 2.44 -11.49 8.42
CA LEU A 155 3.25 -12.21 7.43
C LEU A 155 4.28 -13.11 8.14
N PRO A 156 4.65 -14.26 7.55
CA PRO A 156 5.66 -15.16 8.12
C PRO A 156 7.07 -14.59 7.94
N VAL A 157 7.41 -13.58 8.73
CA VAL A 157 8.72 -12.90 8.68
C VAL A 157 9.77 -13.71 9.44
N THR A 158 11.01 -13.63 8.99
CA THR A 158 12.16 -14.29 9.66
C THR A 158 12.23 -13.89 11.14
N PRO A 159 12.33 -14.84 12.08
CA PRO A 159 12.39 -14.54 13.51
C PRO A 159 13.52 -13.56 13.88
N GLY A 160 13.22 -12.64 14.79
CA GLY A 160 14.17 -11.62 15.25
C GLY A 160 14.31 -10.41 14.34
N THR A 161 13.55 -10.35 13.24
CA THR A 161 13.51 -9.16 12.39
C THR A 161 12.79 -8.01 13.11
N ALA A 162 13.46 -6.87 13.21
CA ALA A 162 12.85 -5.66 13.74
C ALA A 162 11.97 -4.99 12.66
N ILE A 163 10.66 -4.96 12.87
CA ILE A 163 9.67 -4.27 12.05
C ILE A 163 9.15 -3.08 12.84
N PRO A 164 9.03 -1.88 12.24
CA PRO A 164 8.43 -0.73 12.93
C PRO A 164 7.02 -1.06 13.44
N GLN A 165 6.73 -0.75 14.69
CA GLN A 165 5.44 -1.04 15.33
C GLN A 165 4.38 0.03 15.04
N ALA A 166 4.78 1.14 14.42
CA ALA A 166 3.91 2.20 13.97
C ALA A 166 4.39 2.77 12.64
N TRP A 167 3.45 3.24 11.82
CA TRP A 167 3.76 4.01 10.63
C TRP A 167 3.54 5.49 10.93
N PRO A 168 4.59 6.33 10.91
CA PRO A 168 4.44 7.75 11.26
C PRO A 168 3.47 8.48 10.34
N GLY A 169 2.56 9.28 10.92
CA GLY A 169 1.48 9.94 10.19
C GLY A 169 1.93 10.87 9.05
N GLY A 170 3.13 11.45 9.12
CA GLY A 170 3.71 12.28 8.06
C GLY A 170 4.49 11.53 6.98
N ARG A 171 4.64 10.21 7.06
CA ARG A 171 5.42 9.41 6.10
C ARG A 171 4.52 8.78 5.05
N PHE A 172 4.70 9.17 3.78
CA PHE A 172 4.00 8.64 2.61
C PHE A 172 4.97 8.03 1.59
N ASP A 173 6.24 8.07 1.86
CA ASP A 173 7.38 8.01 0.95
C ASP A 173 8.25 6.77 1.13
N VAL A 174 7.69 5.68 1.67
CA VAL A 174 8.42 4.43 1.93
C VAL A 174 7.65 3.24 1.33
N VAL A 175 8.40 2.29 0.77
CA VAL A 175 7.92 0.95 0.44
C VAL A 175 8.49 -0.03 1.46
N TRP A 176 7.64 -0.75 2.20
CA TRP A 176 8.07 -1.91 2.96
C TRP A 176 8.14 -3.12 2.02
N THR A 177 9.22 -3.87 2.10
CA THR A 177 9.49 -5.02 1.24
C THR A 177 9.59 -6.28 2.06
N PHE A 178 8.96 -7.35 1.59
CA PHE A 178 9.03 -8.69 2.18
C PHE A 178 9.49 -9.64 1.08
N THR A 179 10.76 -10.02 1.11
CA THR A 179 11.38 -10.90 0.11
C THR A 179 11.40 -12.33 0.62
N LEU A 180 10.84 -13.26 -0.14
CA LEU A 180 10.85 -14.68 0.22
C LEU A 180 12.28 -15.20 0.33
N VAL A 181 12.61 -15.78 1.47
CA VAL A 181 13.92 -16.38 1.71
C VAL A 181 14.00 -17.72 0.98
N PRO A 182 14.98 -17.95 0.09
CA PRO A 182 15.06 -19.16 -0.70
C PRO A 182 15.06 -20.45 0.15
N GLY A 183 14.25 -21.41 -0.23
CA GLY A 183 14.13 -22.69 0.47
C GLY A 183 13.32 -22.65 1.76
N THR A 184 12.66 -21.54 2.05
CA THR A 184 11.80 -21.38 3.25
C THR A 184 10.42 -20.87 2.87
N SER A 185 9.52 -20.76 3.86
CA SER A 185 8.25 -20.02 3.74
C SER A 185 8.29 -18.66 4.45
N GLN A 186 9.47 -18.17 4.78
CA GLN A 186 9.67 -16.93 5.54
C GLN A 186 10.12 -15.78 4.65
N TYR A 187 9.81 -14.56 5.08
CA TYR A 187 10.16 -13.34 4.38
C TYR A 187 11.20 -12.53 5.16
N ALA A 188 12.22 -12.06 4.45
CA ALA A 188 13.11 -11.02 4.93
C ALA A 188 12.46 -9.66 4.74
N PHE A 189 12.41 -8.86 5.81
CA PHE A 189 11.88 -7.50 5.79
C PHE A 189 12.95 -6.49 5.34
N GLY A 190 12.54 -5.52 4.58
CA GLY A 190 13.36 -4.37 4.18
C GLY A 190 12.49 -3.14 3.92
N GLN A 191 13.13 -2.03 3.61
CA GLN A 191 12.44 -0.78 3.28
C GLN A 191 13.18 -0.06 2.16
N VAL A 192 12.41 0.55 1.25
CA VAL A 192 12.93 1.36 0.14
C VAL A 192 12.28 2.75 0.19
N PRO A 193 13.05 3.83 0.42
CA PRO A 193 12.53 5.20 0.29
C PRO A 193 12.10 5.46 -1.16
N GLN A 194 10.91 6.04 -1.35
CA GLN A 194 10.37 6.30 -2.69
C GLN A 194 11.07 7.46 -3.39
N GLN A 195 11.33 8.54 -2.68
CA GLN A 195 11.99 9.77 -3.18
C GLN A 195 11.33 10.34 -4.45
N LEU A 196 10.00 10.39 -4.49
CA LEU A 196 9.21 10.76 -5.67
C LEU A 196 8.85 12.23 -5.73
N LEU A 197 8.60 12.84 -4.57
CA LEU A 197 8.14 14.22 -4.49
C LEU A 197 9.08 15.06 -3.62
N SER A 198 9.08 16.35 -3.88
CA SER A 198 9.84 17.30 -3.05
C SER A 198 9.44 17.16 -1.58
N GLY A 199 10.44 17.02 -0.68
CA GLY A 199 10.22 16.79 0.74
C GLY A 199 10.13 15.32 1.15
N ASP A 200 10.19 14.38 0.22
CA ASP A 200 10.32 12.96 0.56
C ASP A 200 11.66 12.70 1.26
N ALA A 201 11.62 11.91 2.32
CA ALA A 201 12.83 11.58 3.07
C ALA A 201 13.63 10.46 2.37
N ALA A 202 14.95 10.58 2.41
CA ALA A 202 15.85 9.51 1.95
C ALA A 202 16.04 8.40 3.01
N THR A 203 15.40 8.52 4.18
CA THR A 203 15.57 7.60 5.31
C THR A 203 14.38 6.64 5.43
N ILE A 204 14.64 5.46 5.97
CA ILE A 204 13.62 4.48 6.34
C ILE A 204 12.88 4.87 7.62
N ILE A 205 11.78 4.17 7.93
CA ILE A 205 11.08 4.27 9.21
C ILE A 205 11.85 3.44 10.24
N ALA A 206 12.20 4.03 11.39
CA ALA A 206 12.88 3.33 12.48
C ALA A 206 11.96 2.27 13.11
N ALA A 207 12.54 1.14 13.48
CA ALA A 207 11.87 0.05 14.19
C ALA A 207 11.81 0.31 15.70
#